data_0f9cd829e77dec77c392b9753890b583
#
_entry.id   0f9cd829e77dec77c392b9753890b583
#
_cell.length_a   1.000
_cell.length_b   1.000
_cell.length_c   1.000
_cell.angle_alpha   90.00
_cell.angle_beta   90.00
_cell.angle_gamma   90.00
#
_symmetry.space_group_name_H-M   'P 1'
#
loop_
_entity.id
_entity.type
_entity.pdbx_description
1 polymer ?
#
loop_
_entity_poly.entity_id
_entity_poly.type
_entity_poly.pdbx_seq_one_letter_code
_entity_poly.pdbx_strand_id
1 'polypeptide(L)'
;MRHALLASALTLAVLTAAGVTSGPAQAEVLRLNTPAVGLTIDRIGALPDMERGAWADYLARSQAQHQADRAALSAELPPGATPPPPPQAVGGNDHNMPLDRPAEWYGTPEARAVADAVVTFQTPAGGWSKNQDRRIARLPGQRFSNDAETMEQNPANFDAPADRFWTFVGTLDNNATWSEMRFLAKVAAHAPGPEGDAWRAAVIKGVHYLLNAQYPNGGWPQIWPLEGGFHDSITFNDNAVAQAAMLLRDVAHGKEGFDFVPAELEVRAAEAT
;
A
#
# COMPACT_ATOMS: atom_id res chain seq x y z
N MET A 1 -60.58 77.62 29.38
CA MET A 1 -59.27 77.03 29.36
C MET A 1 -59.48 75.54 29.69
N ARG A 2 -59.44 74.69 28.67
CA ARG A 2 -59.58 73.23 28.82
C ARG A 2 -58.44 72.59 28.12
N HIS A 3 -57.59 71.90 28.88
CA HIS A 3 -56.48 71.14 28.40
C HIS A 3 -56.98 69.77 27.88
N ALA A 4 -56.72 69.49 26.61
CA ALA A 4 -56.95 68.18 26.05
C ALA A 4 -55.67 67.33 26.19
N LEU A 5 -55.77 66.22 26.87
CA LEU A 5 -54.73 65.19 26.98
C LEU A 5 -54.87 64.25 25.78
N LEU A 6 -53.87 64.17 24.93
CA LEU A 6 -53.75 63.19 23.87
C LEU A 6 -53.06 61.94 24.43
N ALA A 7 -53.80 60.84 24.51
CA ALA A 7 -53.26 59.53 24.83
C ALA A 7 -52.75 58.85 23.57
N SER A 8 -51.44 58.67 23.46
CA SER A 8 -50.81 57.85 22.39
C SER A 8 -50.87 56.39 22.76
N ALA A 9 -51.61 55.59 22.02
CA ALA A 9 -51.60 54.13 22.11
C ALA A 9 -50.38 53.58 21.36
N LEU A 10 -49.51 52.95 22.11
CA LEU A 10 -48.35 52.21 21.58
C LEU A 10 -48.77 50.78 21.20
N THR A 11 -48.86 50.48 19.95
CA THR A 11 -49.18 49.13 19.46
C THR A 11 -47.86 48.32 19.40
N LEU A 12 -47.77 47.36 20.29
CA LEU A 12 -46.65 46.40 20.36
C LEU A 12 -46.86 45.29 19.31
N ALA A 13 -46.14 45.36 18.21
CA ALA A 13 -46.12 44.24 17.26
C ALA A 13 -45.26 43.10 17.76
N VAL A 14 -45.88 42.00 18.14
CA VAL A 14 -45.14 40.73 18.46
C VAL A 14 -44.78 40.05 17.15
N LEU A 15 -43.50 40.12 16.77
CA LEU A 15 -42.95 39.27 15.71
C LEU A 15 -42.81 37.86 16.28
N THR A 16 -43.67 36.94 15.88
CA THR A 16 -43.45 35.50 16.05
C THR A 16 -42.38 35.06 15.05
N ALA A 17 -41.13 34.84 15.53
CA ALA A 17 -40.11 34.16 14.78
C ALA A 17 -40.54 32.72 14.56
N ALA A 18 -40.99 32.37 13.36
CA ALA A 18 -41.13 31.00 12.94
C ALA A 18 -39.73 30.35 12.94
N GLY A 19 -39.47 29.52 13.95
CA GLY A 19 -38.26 28.72 14.04
C GLY A 19 -38.23 27.75 12.85
N VAL A 20 -37.35 27.99 11.90
CA VAL A 20 -37.00 27.03 10.89
C VAL A 20 -36.20 25.94 11.61
N THR A 21 -36.84 24.86 12.00
CA THR A 21 -36.16 23.63 12.42
C THR A 21 -35.54 23.05 11.15
N SER A 22 -34.28 23.36 10.91
CA SER A 22 -33.49 22.61 9.95
C SER A 22 -33.37 21.17 10.48
N GLY A 23 -34.14 20.26 9.91
CA GLY A 23 -33.88 18.83 10.07
C GLY A 23 -32.45 18.50 9.69
N PRO A 24 -31.89 17.38 10.17
CA PRO A 24 -30.56 17.00 9.75
C PRO A 24 -30.49 16.97 8.23
N ALA A 25 -29.56 17.73 7.67
CA ALA A 25 -29.33 17.72 6.24
C ALA A 25 -28.96 16.29 5.86
N GLN A 26 -29.87 15.57 5.20
CA GLN A 26 -29.55 14.29 4.61
C GLN A 26 -28.58 14.60 3.47
N ALA A 27 -27.36 14.08 3.60
CA ALA A 27 -26.41 14.13 2.51
C ALA A 27 -27.03 13.36 1.33
N GLU A 28 -27.30 14.05 0.23
CA GLU A 28 -27.78 13.42 -0.98
C GLU A 28 -26.61 12.61 -1.56
N VAL A 29 -26.82 11.31 -1.78
CA VAL A 29 -25.86 10.47 -2.49
C VAL A 29 -25.90 10.90 -3.95
N LEU A 30 -24.96 11.76 -4.35
CA LEU A 30 -24.91 12.34 -5.69
C LEU A 30 -24.64 11.28 -6.76
N ARG A 31 -23.89 10.23 -6.43
CA ARG A 31 -23.61 9.10 -7.34
C ARG A 31 -23.04 7.94 -6.55
N LEU A 32 -23.46 6.72 -6.89
CA LEU A 32 -22.75 5.50 -6.47
C LEU A 32 -21.57 5.28 -7.42
N ASN A 33 -20.40 4.98 -6.86
CA ASN A 33 -19.27 4.56 -7.67
C ASN A 33 -19.59 3.23 -8.36
N THR A 34 -19.21 3.12 -9.63
CA THR A 34 -19.24 1.83 -10.31
C THR A 34 -18.24 0.90 -9.60
N PRO A 35 -18.64 -0.33 -9.24
CA PRO A 35 -17.70 -1.28 -8.66
C PRO A 35 -16.46 -1.44 -9.53
N ALA A 36 -15.30 -1.62 -8.90
CA ALA A 36 -14.07 -1.91 -9.62
C ALA A 36 -14.24 -3.23 -10.41
N VAL A 37 -13.73 -3.25 -11.62
CA VAL A 37 -13.72 -4.45 -12.46
C VAL A 37 -12.26 -4.86 -12.66
N GLY A 38 -11.93 -6.08 -12.27
CA GLY A 38 -10.57 -6.61 -12.41
C GLY A 38 -10.06 -6.56 -13.85
N LEU A 39 -8.76 -6.56 -14.02
CA LEU A 39 -8.10 -6.68 -15.32
C LEU A 39 -8.33 -8.12 -15.85
N THR A 40 -9.00 -8.24 -17.00
CA THR A 40 -9.31 -9.52 -17.65
C THR A 40 -8.90 -9.52 -19.11
N ILE A 41 -8.74 -10.71 -19.68
CA ILE A 41 -8.43 -10.86 -21.12
C ILE A 41 -9.51 -10.21 -21.99
N ASP A 42 -10.79 -10.30 -21.61
CA ASP A 42 -11.88 -9.68 -22.37
C ASP A 42 -11.77 -8.15 -22.36
N ARG A 43 -11.44 -7.55 -21.22
CA ARG A 43 -11.19 -6.09 -21.13
C ARG A 43 -9.98 -5.67 -21.96
N ILE A 44 -8.91 -6.45 -21.93
CA ILE A 44 -7.72 -6.22 -22.75
C ILE A 44 -8.09 -6.30 -24.24
N GLY A 45 -8.93 -7.28 -24.61
CA GLY A 45 -9.42 -7.43 -26.00
C GLY A 45 -10.20 -6.21 -26.52
N ALA A 46 -10.77 -5.40 -25.63
CA ALA A 46 -11.48 -4.17 -25.99
C ALA A 46 -10.55 -2.93 -26.15
N LEU A 47 -9.26 -3.04 -25.80
CA LEU A 47 -8.27 -1.97 -25.97
C LEU A 47 -7.86 -1.80 -27.45
N PRO A 48 -7.25 -0.66 -27.83
CA PRO A 48 -6.59 -0.51 -29.12
C PRO A 48 -5.52 -1.60 -29.34
N ASP A 49 -5.39 -2.08 -30.58
CA ASP A 49 -4.50 -3.21 -30.92
C ASP A 49 -3.06 -3.02 -30.41
N MET A 50 -2.54 -1.78 -30.50
CA MET A 50 -1.20 -1.44 -30.08
C MET A 50 -0.94 -1.55 -28.56
N GLU A 51 -1.99 -1.52 -27.74
CA GLU A 51 -1.90 -1.59 -26.28
C GLU A 51 -2.07 -3.00 -25.74
N ARG A 52 -2.82 -3.87 -26.47
CA ARG A 52 -3.22 -5.21 -25.99
C ARG A 52 -2.06 -6.07 -25.55
N GLY A 53 -0.95 -6.06 -26.31
CA GLY A 53 0.22 -6.87 -26.00
C GLY A 53 0.79 -6.56 -24.62
N ALA A 54 1.08 -5.29 -24.34
CA ALA A 54 1.67 -4.86 -23.07
C ALA A 54 0.75 -5.17 -21.86
N TRP A 55 -0.56 -4.98 -22.00
CA TRP A 55 -1.53 -5.32 -20.97
C TRP A 55 -1.71 -6.82 -20.76
N ALA A 56 -1.68 -7.62 -21.82
CA ALA A 56 -1.72 -9.08 -21.73
C ALA A 56 -0.47 -9.63 -21.02
N ASP A 57 0.71 -9.13 -21.38
CA ASP A 57 1.98 -9.50 -20.75
C ASP A 57 2.00 -9.11 -19.26
N TYR A 58 1.46 -7.94 -18.93
CA TYR A 58 1.32 -7.49 -17.53
C TYR A 58 0.43 -8.46 -16.74
N LEU A 59 -0.77 -8.78 -17.25
CA LEU A 59 -1.70 -9.68 -16.59
C LEU A 59 -1.09 -11.08 -16.39
N ALA A 60 -0.47 -11.62 -17.45
CA ALA A 60 0.20 -12.93 -17.39
C ALA A 60 1.33 -12.94 -16.34
N ARG A 61 2.16 -11.90 -16.31
CA ARG A 61 3.24 -11.74 -15.32
C ARG A 61 2.69 -11.68 -13.90
N SER A 62 1.63 -10.92 -13.67
CA SER A 62 0.98 -10.81 -12.35
C SER A 62 0.43 -12.16 -11.88
N GLN A 63 -0.27 -12.88 -12.75
CA GLN A 63 -0.83 -14.19 -12.43
C GLN A 63 0.26 -15.23 -12.15
N ALA A 64 1.31 -15.26 -12.97
CA ALA A 64 2.44 -16.16 -12.78
C ALA A 64 3.18 -15.88 -11.43
N GLN A 65 3.36 -14.61 -11.12
CA GLN A 65 3.99 -14.22 -9.85
C GLN A 65 3.13 -14.61 -8.65
N HIS A 66 1.82 -14.38 -8.70
CA HIS A 66 0.91 -14.80 -7.63
C HIS A 66 0.98 -16.32 -7.36
N GLN A 67 1.03 -17.12 -8.42
CA GLN A 67 1.19 -18.57 -8.31
C GLN A 67 2.57 -18.95 -7.71
N ALA A 68 3.63 -18.29 -8.17
CA ALA A 68 4.99 -18.50 -7.66
C ALA A 68 5.10 -18.16 -6.17
N ASP A 69 4.52 -17.04 -5.75
CA ASP A 69 4.54 -16.59 -4.36
C ASP A 69 3.85 -17.60 -3.43
N ARG A 70 2.70 -18.11 -3.85
CA ARG A 70 1.96 -19.14 -3.10
C ARG A 70 2.71 -20.47 -3.04
N ALA A 71 3.31 -20.88 -4.14
CA ALA A 71 4.13 -22.08 -4.18
C ALA A 71 5.36 -21.95 -3.27
N ALA A 72 6.02 -20.79 -3.27
CA ALA A 72 7.16 -20.52 -2.40
C ALA A 72 6.78 -20.59 -0.92
N LEU A 73 5.67 -19.95 -0.50
CA LEU A 73 5.17 -20.05 0.88
C LEU A 73 4.86 -21.50 1.27
N SER A 74 4.21 -22.24 0.37
CA SER A 74 3.88 -23.65 0.62
C SER A 74 5.11 -24.53 0.76
N ALA A 75 6.19 -24.22 0.06
CA ALA A 75 7.45 -24.98 0.09
C ALA A 75 8.28 -24.73 1.38
N GLU A 76 7.94 -23.72 2.16
CA GLU A 76 8.64 -23.44 3.43
C GLU A 76 8.36 -24.50 4.51
N LEU A 77 7.31 -25.30 4.35
CA LEU A 77 6.95 -26.36 5.31
C LEU A 77 6.89 -27.73 4.63
N PRO A 78 7.20 -28.79 5.39
CA PRO A 78 6.95 -30.16 4.93
C PRO A 78 5.46 -30.37 4.62
N PRO A 79 5.12 -31.27 3.66
CA PRO A 79 3.73 -31.64 3.38
C PRO A 79 2.98 -32.08 4.65
N GLY A 80 1.80 -31.49 4.89
CA GLY A 80 0.94 -31.81 6.02
C GLY A 80 1.32 -31.12 7.34
N ALA A 81 2.38 -30.31 7.38
CA ALA A 81 2.68 -29.52 8.55
C ALA A 81 1.66 -28.40 8.76
N THR A 82 1.35 -28.10 10.02
CA THR A 82 0.48 -26.98 10.38
C THR A 82 1.27 -25.68 10.31
N PRO A 83 0.82 -24.67 9.50
CA PRO A 83 1.48 -23.39 9.46
C PRO A 83 1.45 -22.67 10.83
N PRO A 84 2.47 -21.87 11.16
CA PRO A 84 2.43 -21.00 12.32
C PRO A 84 1.23 -20.03 12.27
N PRO A 85 0.78 -19.50 13.43
CA PRO A 85 -0.21 -18.43 13.46
C PRO A 85 0.22 -17.25 12.59
N PRO A 86 -0.74 -16.49 11.99
CA PRO A 86 -0.40 -15.31 11.24
C PRO A 86 0.35 -14.29 12.10
N PRO A 87 1.15 -13.39 11.50
CA PRO A 87 1.74 -12.28 12.22
C PRO A 87 0.64 -11.44 12.88
N GLN A 88 0.96 -10.84 14.03
CA GLN A 88 0.03 -9.93 14.68
C GLN A 88 -0.04 -8.60 13.95
N ALA A 89 -1.26 -8.06 13.87
CA ALA A 89 -1.49 -6.70 13.40
C ALA A 89 -0.99 -5.69 14.44
N VAL A 90 -0.39 -4.61 13.98
CA VAL A 90 -0.07 -3.44 14.79
C VAL A 90 -0.79 -2.21 14.23
N GLY A 91 -1.35 -1.41 15.13
CA GLY A 91 -2.08 -0.20 14.79
C GLY A 91 -1.30 1.08 15.08
N GLY A 92 -1.93 2.21 14.80
CA GLY A 92 -1.34 3.53 15.04
C GLY A 92 -0.11 3.76 14.16
N ASN A 93 0.99 4.23 14.77
CA ASN A 93 2.26 4.44 14.08
C ASN A 93 3.25 3.28 14.23
N ASP A 94 2.88 2.22 14.93
CA ASP A 94 3.80 1.11 15.26
C ASP A 94 4.17 0.25 14.04
N HIS A 95 3.38 0.35 12.96
CA HIS A 95 3.68 -0.31 11.69
C HIS A 95 4.65 0.46 10.80
N ASN A 96 4.91 1.74 11.10
CA ASN A 96 5.80 2.56 10.28
C ASN A 96 7.26 2.21 10.55
N MET A 97 8.07 2.22 9.48
CA MET A 97 9.51 2.12 9.65
C MET A 97 10.07 3.38 10.31
N PRO A 98 11.07 3.27 11.21
CA PRO A 98 11.69 4.40 11.90
C PRO A 98 12.61 5.18 10.96
N LEU A 99 12.04 5.99 10.05
CA LEU A 99 12.77 6.75 9.03
C LEU A 99 13.27 8.12 9.51
N ASP A 100 12.87 8.55 10.70
CA ASP A 100 13.14 9.85 11.32
C ASP A 100 14.25 9.83 12.38
N ARG A 101 14.96 8.70 12.50
CA ARG A 101 16.06 8.53 13.47
C ARG A 101 17.31 9.28 13.01
N PRO A 102 18.17 9.71 13.95
CA PRO A 102 19.50 10.24 13.61
C PRO A 102 20.29 9.24 12.76
N ALA A 103 21.15 9.76 11.84
CA ALA A 103 21.85 8.91 10.88
C ALA A 103 22.65 7.77 11.54
N GLU A 104 23.33 8.06 12.65
CA GLU A 104 24.13 7.09 13.41
C GLU A 104 23.32 5.94 13.99
N TRP A 105 22.01 6.14 14.22
CA TRP A 105 21.14 5.09 14.75
C TRP A 105 21.02 3.91 13.78
N TYR A 106 21.02 4.18 12.47
CA TYR A 106 20.91 3.09 11.48
C TYR A 106 22.10 2.14 11.48
N GLY A 107 23.24 2.51 12.08
CA GLY A 107 24.40 1.64 12.31
C GLY A 107 24.33 0.80 13.57
N THR A 108 23.35 1.00 14.44
CA THR A 108 23.26 0.30 15.74
C THR A 108 22.82 -1.16 15.62
N PRO A 109 23.14 -2.00 16.62
CA PRO A 109 22.62 -3.37 16.67
C PRO A 109 21.09 -3.45 16.68
N GLU A 110 20.40 -2.46 17.28
CA GLU A 110 18.95 -2.38 17.29
C GLU A 110 18.39 -2.21 15.87
N ALA A 111 18.91 -1.24 15.09
CA ALA A 111 18.49 -1.02 13.71
C ALA A 111 18.74 -2.25 12.82
N ARG A 112 19.90 -2.91 12.99
CA ARG A 112 20.25 -4.14 12.27
C ARG A 112 19.28 -5.27 12.60
N ALA A 113 18.92 -5.48 13.87
CA ALA A 113 17.95 -6.50 14.27
C ALA A 113 16.56 -6.25 13.63
N VAL A 114 16.12 -4.99 13.55
CA VAL A 114 14.89 -4.64 12.83
C VAL A 114 15.04 -4.93 11.34
N ALA A 115 16.17 -4.58 10.72
CA ALA A 115 16.41 -4.83 9.30
C ALA A 115 16.40 -6.34 8.97
N ASP A 116 17.01 -7.16 9.81
CA ASP A 116 16.98 -8.62 9.67
C ASP A 116 15.55 -9.17 9.75
N ALA A 117 14.74 -8.68 10.70
CA ALA A 117 13.34 -9.06 10.79
C ALA A 117 12.54 -8.61 9.56
N VAL A 118 12.73 -7.37 9.09
CA VAL A 118 12.08 -6.82 7.89
C VAL A 118 12.33 -7.69 6.66
N VAL A 119 13.56 -8.15 6.45
CA VAL A 119 13.90 -9.04 5.32
C VAL A 119 13.08 -10.33 5.34
N THR A 120 12.78 -10.89 6.51
CA THR A 120 11.99 -12.13 6.60
C THR A 120 10.53 -11.95 6.15
N PHE A 121 10.01 -10.73 6.17
CA PHE A 121 8.64 -10.41 5.73
C PHE A 121 8.54 -10.03 4.24
N GLN A 122 9.67 -9.99 3.53
CA GLN A 122 9.63 -9.69 2.11
C GLN A 122 8.99 -10.84 1.33
N THR A 123 7.92 -10.54 0.57
CA THR A 123 7.27 -11.54 -0.28
C THR A 123 8.21 -12.04 -1.37
N PRO A 124 7.97 -13.22 -1.96
CA PRO A 124 8.75 -13.66 -3.11
C PRO A 124 8.73 -12.68 -4.28
N ALA A 125 7.61 -11.97 -4.48
CA ALA A 125 7.52 -10.88 -5.47
C ALA A 125 8.40 -9.67 -5.15
N GLY A 126 8.75 -9.45 -3.88
CA GLY A 126 9.65 -8.38 -3.45
C GLY A 126 9.02 -7.23 -2.66
N GLY A 127 7.70 -7.20 -2.52
CA GLY A 127 7.00 -6.22 -1.69
C GLY A 127 6.84 -6.68 -0.24
N TRP A 128 6.22 -5.83 0.57
CA TRP A 128 5.84 -6.12 1.96
C TRP A 128 4.35 -5.91 2.17
N SER A 129 3.76 -6.66 3.09
CA SER A 129 2.37 -6.47 3.53
C SER A 129 2.30 -5.36 4.58
N LYS A 130 1.12 -4.77 4.79
CA LYS A 130 0.92 -3.65 5.71
C LYS A 130 0.68 -4.07 7.16
N ASN A 131 0.81 -3.12 8.09
CA ASN A 131 0.34 -3.20 9.48
C ASN A 131 0.92 -4.38 10.28
N GLN A 132 2.17 -4.73 10.07
CA GLN A 132 2.81 -5.86 10.74
C GLN A 132 3.83 -5.42 11.77
N ASP A 133 3.97 -6.18 12.86
CA ASP A 133 5.07 -6.05 13.80
C ASP A 133 6.35 -6.63 13.19
N ARG A 134 7.26 -5.76 12.79
CA ARG A 134 8.55 -6.12 12.20
C ARG A 134 9.71 -6.17 13.20
N ARG A 135 9.41 -6.16 14.50
CA ARG A 135 10.41 -6.37 15.56
C ARG A 135 10.70 -7.85 15.78
N ILE A 136 9.82 -8.72 15.29
CA ILE A 136 9.93 -10.18 15.40
C ILE A 136 10.00 -10.76 13.99
N ALA A 137 11.01 -11.58 13.71
CA ALA A 137 11.16 -12.22 12.41
C ALA A 137 9.96 -13.13 12.08
N ARG A 138 9.56 -13.17 10.81
CA ARG A 138 8.56 -14.09 10.28
C ARG A 138 9.09 -15.54 10.38
N LEU A 139 8.23 -16.45 10.77
CA LEU A 139 8.57 -17.88 10.81
C LEU A 139 8.35 -18.55 9.44
N PRO A 140 9.12 -19.60 9.10
CA PRO A 140 8.85 -20.41 7.91
C PRO A 140 7.40 -20.91 7.87
N GLY A 141 6.73 -20.79 6.73
CA GLY A 141 5.32 -21.15 6.55
C GLY A 141 4.31 -20.20 7.17
N GLN A 142 4.74 -19.20 7.90
CA GLN A 142 3.86 -18.15 8.40
C GLN A 142 3.36 -17.29 7.24
N ARG A 143 2.07 -16.89 7.26
CA ARG A 143 1.53 -15.99 6.24
C ARG A 143 2.28 -14.66 6.19
N PHE A 144 2.29 -14.03 5.02
CA PHE A 144 2.83 -12.67 4.85
C PHE A 144 1.87 -11.59 5.37
N SER A 145 0.55 -11.81 5.26
CA SER A 145 -0.46 -10.90 5.83
C SER A 145 -0.70 -11.18 7.30
N ASN A 146 -1.02 -10.14 8.07
CA ASN A 146 -1.35 -10.26 9.50
C ASN A 146 -2.77 -10.83 9.73
N ASP A 147 -3.13 -11.05 10.98
CA ASP A 147 -4.40 -11.65 11.39
C ASP A 147 -5.62 -10.75 11.13
N ALA A 148 -5.44 -9.42 11.13
CA ALA A 148 -6.52 -8.47 10.84
C ALA A 148 -6.83 -8.32 9.34
N GLU A 149 -5.92 -8.74 8.45
CA GLU A 149 -6.07 -8.59 7.00
C GLU A 149 -6.76 -9.82 6.34
N THR A 150 -7.36 -10.70 7.13
CA THR A 150 -8.14 -11.82 6.60
C THR A 150 -9.52 -11.31 6.18
N MET A 151 -9.83 -11.33 4.89
CA MET A 151 -11.12 -10.89 4.36
C MET A 151 -11.95 -12.09 3.91
N GLU A 152 -13.20 -12.17 4.40
CA GLU A 152 -14.13 -13.17 3.93
C GLU A 152 -14.58 -12.87 2.50
N GLN A 153 -14.60 -13.91 1.66
CA GLN A 153 -15.17 -13.78 0.32
C GLN A 153 -16.68 -13.51 0.42
N ASN A 154 -17.08 -12.34 -0.02
CA ASN A 154 -18.49 -11.96 -0.11
C ASN A 154 -18.75 -11.44 -1.53
N PRO A 155 -19.64 -12.08 -2.32
CA PRO A 155 -19.96 -11.62 -3.66
C PRO A 155 -20.50 -10.17 -3.72
N ALA A 156 -21.05 -9.67 -2.62
CA ALA A 156 -21.48 -8.28 -2.49
C ALA A 156 -20.34 -7.32 -2.14
N ASN A 157 -19.17 -7.83 -1.71
CA ASN A 157 -17.99 -7.05 -1.41
C ASN A 157 -16.99 -7.16 -2.57
N PHE A 158 -17.03 -6.19 -3.46
CA PHE A 158 -16.13 -6.13 -4.63
C PHE A 158 -14.65 -5.97 -4.25
N ASP A 159 -14.34 -5.69 -2.98
CA ASP A 159 -12.97 -5.55 -2.47
C ASP A 159 -12.40 -6.89 -2.00
N ALA A 160 -13.24 -7.91 -1.84
CA ALA A 160 -12.78 -9.19 -1.36
C ALA A 160 -11.83 -9.85 -2.40
N PRO A 161 -10.60 -10.21 -1.99
CA PRO A 161 -9.67 -10.89 -2.88
C PRO A 161 -10.15 -12.29 -3.20
N ALA A 162 -9.60 -12.87 -4.29
CA ALA A 162 -9.87 -14.25 -4.65
C ALA A 162 -9.47 -15.26 -3.57
N ASP A 163 -8.47 -14.91 -2.75
CA ASP A 163 -8.01 -15.69 -1.61
C ASP A 163 -7.99 -14.83 -0.35
N ARG A 164 -8.88 -15.12 0.59
CA ARG A 164 -9.01 -14.42 1.88
C ARG A 164 -7.74 -14.40 2.74
N PHE A 165 -6.83 -15.33 2.54
CA PHE A 165 -5.58 -15.42 3.28
C PHE A 165 -4.40 -14.78 2.54
N TRP A 166 -4.64 -14.21 1.35
CA TRP A 166 -3.64 -13.53 0.53
C TRP A 166 -3.93 -12.04 0.36
N THR A 167 -4.63 -11.44 1.30
CA THR A 167 -5.03 -10.04 1.27
C THR A 167 -3.86 -9.14 1.63
N PHE A 168 -3.63 -8.10 0.84
CA PHE A 168 -2.52 -7.16 1.01
C PHE A 168 -1.12 -7.78 1.06
N VAL A 169 -0.92 -8.90 0.38
CA VAL A 169 0.38 -9.56 0.28
C VAL A 169 1.22 -8.88 -0.80
N GLY A 170 2.07 -7.95 -0.37
CA GLY A 170 2.80 -7.00 -1.21
C GLY A 170 1.92 -5.80 -1.56
N THR A 171 2.08 -4.69 -0.84
CA THR A 171 1.22 -3.51 -1.00
C THR A 171 1.99 -2.21 -0.87
N LEU A 172 1.41 -1.12 -1.40
CA LEU A 172 1.84 0.27 -1.20
C LEU A 172 0.98 0.99 -0.14
N ASP A 173 -0.04 0.30 0.42
CA ASP A 173 -0.95 0.84 1.41
C ASP A 173 -0.27 1.02 2.78
N ASN A 174 -0.72 2.02 3.56
CA ASN A 174 -0.21 2.30 4.90
C ASN A 174 1.32 2.33 4.98
N ASN A 175 1.96 2.97 4.02
CA ASN A 175 3.41 3.13 3.92
C ASN A 175 4.21 1.83 3.70
N ALA A 176 3.56 0.70 3.44
CA ALA A 176 4.25 -0.56 3.20
C ALA A 176 5.08 -0.53 1.89
N THR A 177 6.03 -1.40 1.79
CA THR A 177 7.00 -1.59 0.72
C THR A 177 8.00 -0.43 0.60
N TRP A 178 7.56 0.79 0.32
CA TRP A 178 8.49 1.90 0.13
C TRP A 178 9.22 2.29 1.44
N SER A 179 8.55 2.18 2.60
CA SER A 179 9.18 2.52 3.87
C SER A 179 10.20 1.47 4.30
N GLU A 180 9.93 0.18 4.08
CA GLU A 180 10.88 -0.90 4.31
C GLU A 180 12.12 -0.75 3.42
N MET A 181 11.94 -0.45 2.14
CA MET A 181 13.05 -0.23 1.22
C MET A 181 13.94 0.93 1.66
N ARG A 182 13.34 2.08 2.05
CA ARG A 182 14.11 3.23 2.58
C ARG A 182 14.83 2.90 3.87
N PHE A 183 14.18 2.18 4.76
CA PHE A 183 14.79 1.76 6.02
C PHE A 183 15.99 0.82 5.78
N LEU A 184 15.81 -0.21 4.96
CA LEU A 184 16.88 -1.13 4.61
C LEU A 184 18.06 -0.44 3.91
N ALA A 185 17.81 0.52 3.01
CA ALA A 185 18.85 1.32 2.36
C ALA A 185 19.65 2.12 3.39
N LYS A 186 18.99 2.79 4.35
CA LYS A 186 19.66 3.54 5.43
C LYS A 186 20.53 2.63 6.30
N VAL A 187 20.05 1.43 6.67
CA VAL A 187 20.84 0.47 7.47
C VAL A 187 22.01 -0.09 6.64
N ALA A 188 21.79 -0.42 5.38
CA ALA A 188 22.82 -0.94 4.48
C ALA A 188 23.96 0.06 4.25
N ALA A 189 23.67 1.37 4.22
CA ALA A 189 24.69 2.42 4.12
C ALA A 189 25.68 2.42 5.30
N HIS A 190 25.28 1.89 6.47
CA HIS A 190 26.15 1.71 7.65
C HIS A 190 26.79 0.32 7.74
N ALA A 191 26.63 -0.50 6.71
CA ALA A 191 27.18 -1.86 6.62
C ALA A 191 27.69 -2.14 5.20
N PRO A 192 28.81 -1.50 4.78
CA PRO A 192 29.31 -1.61 3.41
C PRO A 192 29.89 -3.01 3.09
N GLY A 193 30.18 -3.82 4.09
CA GLY A 193 30.69 -5.18 3.94
C GLY A 193 29.58 -6.24 3.71
N PRO A 194 29.97 -7.53 3.75
CA PRO A 194 29.06 -8.65 3.52
C PRO A 194 27.85 -8.71 4.49
N GLU A 195 27.98 -8.13 5.67
CA GLU A 195 26.91 -8.06 6.67
C GLU A 195 25.67 -7.28 6.16
N GLY A 196 25.85 -6.38 5.20
CA GLY A 196 24.75 -5.62 4.58
C GLY A 196 24.17 -6.25 3.30
N ASP A 197 24.72 -7.37 2.82
CA ASP A 197 24.34 -7.95 1.52
C ASP A 197 22.88 -8.37 1.47
N ALA A 198 22.36 -8.95 2.56
CA ALA A 198 20.96 -9.36 2.62
C ALA A 198 19.99 -8.16 2.51
N TRP A 199 20.32 -7.03 3.14
CA TRP A 199 19.51 -5.82 3.10
C TRP A 199 19.57 -5.17 1.73
N ARG A 200 20.77 -5.10 1.10
CA ARG A 200 20.93 -4.61 -0.28
C ARG A 200 20.16 -5.48 -1.27
N ALA A 201 20.26 -6.80 -1.16
CA ALA A 201 19.50 -7.72 -2.00
C ALA A 201 17.99 -7.55 -1.85
N ALA A 202 17.50 -7.34 -0.62
CA ALA A 202 16.08 -7.08 -0.38
C ALA A 202 15.62 -5.75 -1.01
N VAL A 203 16.43 -4.69 -0.94
CA VAL A 203 16.13 -3.42 -1.63
C VAL A 203 16.09 -3.61 -3.14
N ILE A 204 17.09 -4.27 -3.75
CA ILE A 204 17.12 -4.56 -5.18
C ILE A 204 15.87 -5.34 -5.62
N LYS A 205 15.48 -6.35 -4.84
CA LYS A 205 14.26 -7.12 -5.08
C LYS A 205 13.00 -6.24 -4.97
N GLY A 206 12.97 -5.29 -4.04
CA GLY A 206 11.91 -4.28 -3.91
C GLY A 206 11.83 -3.35 -5.13
N VAL A 207 12.99 -2.94 -5.71
CA VAL A 207 13.02 -2.17 -6.97
C VAL A 207 12.38 -2.99 -8.10
N HIS A 208 12.74 -4.26 -8.25
CA HIS A 208 12.10 -5.15 -9.23
C HIS A 208 10.59 -5.28 -8.99
N TYR A 209 10.17 -5.37 -7.73
CA TYR A 209 8.74 -5.38 -7.38
C TYR A 209 8.03 -4.14 -7.93
N LEU A 210 8.52 -2.93 -7.65
CA LEU A 210 7.91 -1.70 -8.13
C LEU A 210 7.87 -1.61 -9.65
N LEU A 211 8.95 -1.98 -10.33
CA LEU A 211 9.02 -2.00 -11.80
C LEU A 211 8.06 -3.03 -12.42
N ASN A 212 7.88 -4.19 -11.78
CA ASN A 212 6.96 -5.22 -12.25
C ASN A 212 5.50 -4.89 -11.94
N ALA A 213 5.24 -4.16 -10.85
CA ALA A 213 3.92 -3.73 -10.44
C ALA A 213 3.38 -2.59 -11.30
N GLN A 214 4.24 -1.82 -11.97
CA GLN A 214 3.83 -0.69 -12.79
C GLN A 214 3.00 -1.16 -13.99
N TYR A 215 1.85 -0.56 -14.17
CA TYR A 215 0.99 -0.77 -15.33
C TYR A 215 1.64 -0.23 -16.62
N PRO A 216 1.24 -0.76 -17.81
CA PRO A 216 1.74 -0.26 -19.09
C PRO A 216 1.49 1.24 -19.33
N ASN A 217 0.54 1.85 -18.62
CA ASN A 217 0.24 3.29 -18.68
C ASN A 217 0.97 4.12 -17.61
N GLY A 218 1.93 3.54 -16.89
CA GLY A 218 2.80 4.24 -15.94
C GLY A 218 2.29 4.32 -14.50
N GLY A 219 1.03 3.93 -14.21
CA GLY A 219 0.50 3.93 -12.83
C GLY A 219 0.82 2.65 -12.07
N TRP A 220 0.50 2.63 -10.78
CA TRP A 220 0.63 1.45 -9.93
C TRP A 220 -0.69 1.03 -9.33
N PRO A 221 -1.00 -0.28 -9.25
CA PRO A 221 -2.03 -0.79 -8.35
C PRO A 221 -1.59 -0.57 -6.90
N GLN A 222 -2.52 -0.62 -5.98
CA GLN A 222 -2.17 -0.59 -4.55
C GLN A 222 -1.52 -1.89 -4.09
N ILE A 223 -1.87 -3.01 -4.71
CA ILE A 223 -1.39 -4.35 -4.39
C ILE A 223 -0.86 -5.03 -5.65
N TRP A 224 0.31 -5.67 -5.53
CA TRP A 224 0.86 -6.51 -6.60
C TRP A 224 1.57 -7.75 -6.01
N PRO A 225 1.38 -8.95 -6.58
CA PRO A 225 0.51 -9.29 -7.73
C PRO A 225 -0.96 -8.94 -7.52
N LEU A 226 -1.69 -8.68 -8.61
CA LEU A 226 -3.12 -8.31 -8.57
C LEU A 226 -3.95 -9.36 -7.82
N GLU A 227 -4.80 -8.91 -6.90
CA GLU A 227 -5.65 -9.79 -6.09
C GLU A 227 -7.15 -9.60 -6.33
N GLY A 228 -7.53 -8.62 -7.15
CA GLY A 228 -8.91 -8.25 -7.43
C GLY A 228 -9.39 -7.03 -6.63
N GLY A 229 -10.63 -6.62 -6.88
CA GLY A 229 -11.24 -5.50 -6.20
C GLY A 229 -10.68 -4.13 -6.60
N PHE A 230 -10.94 -3.10 -5.79
CA PHE A 230 -10.49 -1.74 -6.09
C PHE A 230 -8.96 -1.58 -5.96
N HIS A 231 -8.30 -2.45 -5.21
CA HIS A 231 -6.85 -2.41 -5.00
C HIS A 231 -6.05 -2.62 -6.29
N ASP A 232 -6.66 -3.25 -7.30
CA ASP A 232 -6.10 -3.37 -8.64
C ASP A 232 -6.20 -2.07 -9.45
N SER A 233 -6.92 -1.06 -8.97
CA SER A 233 -6.99 0.24 -9.61
C SER A 233 -5.80 1.11 -9.22
N ILE A 234 -5.43 2.06 -10.11
CA ILE A 234 -4.48 3.11 -9.74
C ILE A 234 -5.14 3.99 -8.69
N THR A 235 -4.66 3.94 -7.46
CA THR A 235 -5.22 4.69 -6.33
C THR A 235 -4.21 5.70 -5.78
N PHE A 236 -4.73 6.86 -5.36
CA PHE A 236 -3.90 7.94 -4.81
C PHE A 236 -4.01 8.06 -3.28
N ASN A 237 -4.77 7.16 -2.62
CA ASN A 237 -4.82 7.14 -1.16
C ASN A 237 -3.44 6.79 -0.59
N ASP A 238 -3.19 7.24 0.64
CA ASP A 238 -1.97 7.03 1.41
C ASP A 238 -0.66 7.37 0.64
N ASN A 239 -0.78 8.23 -0.36
CA ASN A 239 0.32 8.62 -1.24
C ASN A 239 1.01 7.44 -1.97
N ALA A 240 0.32 6.30 -2.14
CA ALA A 240 0.89 5.06 -2.66
C ALA A 240 1.66 5.27 -3.98
N VAL A 241 0.98 5.81 -5.00
CA VAL A 241 1.59 6.10 -6.31
C VAL A 241 2.73 7.11 -6.20
N ALA A 242 2.53 8.19 -5.42
CA ALA A 242 3.55 9.23 -5.23
C ALA A 242 4.81 8.68 -4.57
N GLN A 243 4.67 7.83 -3.54
CA GLN A 243 5.81 7.23 -2.85
C GLN A 243 6.56 6.23 -3.74
N ALA A 244 5.87 5.43 -4.54
CA ALA A 244 6.51 4.54 -5.51
C ALA A 244 7.35 5.33 -6.52
N ALA A 245 6.78 6.37 -7.13
CA ALA A 245 7.48 7.23 -8.08
C ALA A 245 8.67 7.97 -7.44
N MET A 246 8.48 8.54 -6.24
CA MET A 246 9.56 9.24 -5.52
C MET A 246 10.71 8.31 -5.16
N LEU A 247 10.41 7.07 -4.72
CA LEU A 247 11.44 6.09 -4.40
C LEU A 247 12.22 5.68 -5.64
N LEU A 248 11.55 5.37 -6.75
CA LEU A 248 12.23 5.03 -8.00
C LEU A 248 13.07 6.19 -8.54
N ARG A 249 12.60 7.44 -8.40
CA ARG A 249 13.41 8.62 -8.73
C ARG A 249 14.68 8.70 -7.87
N ASP A 250 14.59 8.41 -6.57
CA ASP A 250 15.75 8.42 -5.68
C ASP A 250 16.73 7.28 -6.03
N VAL A 251 16.21 6.10 -6.39
CA VAL A 251 16.99 4.98 -6.93
C VAL A 251 17.72 5.39 -8.21
N ALA A 252 17.01 6.00 -9.18
CA ALA A 252 17.57 6.45 -10.44
C ALA A 252 18.73 7.47 -10.30
N HIS A 253 18.82 8.13 -9.15
CA HIS A 253 19.86 9.11 -8.85
C HIS A 253 20.86 8.65 -7.79
N GLY A 254 20.80 7.42 -7.31
CA GLY A 254 21.64 6.89 -6.24
C GLY A 254 21.53 7.67 -4.93
N LYS A 255 20.35 8.29 -4.65
CA LYS A 255 20.13 9.11 -3.45
C LYS A 255 19.58 8.29 -2.29
N GLU A 256 19.59 8.87 -1.09
CA GLU A 256 18.99 8.29 0.12
C GLU A 256 19.50 6.88 0.47
N GLY A 257 20.75 6.57 0.12
CA GLY A 257 21.39 5.30 0.40
C GLY A 257 21.16 4.23 -0.67
N PHE A 258 20.65 4.58 -1.85
CA PHE A 258 20.42 3.66 -2.98
C PHE A 258 21.62 3.56 -3.96
N ASP A 259 22.78 4.12 -3.62
CA ASP A 259 24.00 4.16 -4.45
C ASP A 259 24.60 2.77 -4.78
N PHE A 260 24.13 1.72 -4.10
CA PHE A 260 24.52 0.34 -4.38
C PHE A 260 23.65 -0.35 -5.44
N VAL A 261 22.57 0.28 -5.90
CA VAL A 261 21.66 -0.31 -6.89
C VAL A 261 22.37 -0.39 -8.25
N PRO A 262 22.29 -1.53 -8.98
CA PRO A 262 22.92 -1.66 -10.28
C PRO A 262 22.46 -0.62 -11.29
N ALA A 263 23.39 -0.08 -12.10
CA ALA A 263 23.13 0.97 -13.08
C ALA A 263 22.00 0.63 -14.08
N GLU A 264 21.83 -0.62 -14.44
CA GLU A 264 20.71 -1.07 -15.29
C GLU A 264 19.34 -0.85 -14.65
N LEU A 265 19.25 -0.99 -13.32
CA LEU A 265 18.02 -0.71 -12.57
C LEU A 265 17.80 0.78 -12.33
N GLU A 266 18.89 1.56 -12.20
CA GLU A 266 18.79 3.03 -12.15
C GLU A 266 18.17 3.58 -13.44
N VAL A 267 18.61 3.08 -14.61
CA VAL A 267 18.04 3.46 -15.92
C VAL A 267 16.55 3.10 -15.97
N ARG A 268 16.19 1.87 -15.63
CA ARG A 268 14.79 1.43 -15.62
C ARG A 268 13.93 2.22 -14.63
N ALA A 269 14.49 2.57 -13.47
CA ALA A 269 13.80 3.41 -12.48
C ALA A 269 13.57 4.83 -13.01
N ALA A 270 14.53 5.39 -13.77
CA ALA A 270 14.37 6.69 -14.42
C ALA A 270 13.28 6.66 -15.52
N GLU A 271 13.17 5.56 -16.27
CA GLU A 271 12.13 5.39 -17.30
C GLU A 271 10.73 5.25 -16.71
N ALA A 272 10.62 4.79 -15.46
CA ALA A 272 9.37 4.54 -14.77
C ALA A 272 8.79 5.80 -14.08
N THR A 273 9.52 6.90 -14.00
CA THR A 273 9.13 8.13 -13.29
C THR A 273 9.04 9.33 -14.22
#